data_5e4b5f2f2a91ecf0fd42303076baedb8
#
_entry.id   5e4b5f2f2a91ecf0fd42303076baedb8
#
_cell.length_a   1.000
_cell.length_b   1.000
_cell.length_c   1.000
_cell.angle_alpha   90.00
_cell.angle_beta   90.00
_cell.angle_gamma   90.00
#
_symmetry.space_group_name_H-M   'P 1'
#
loop_
_entity.id
_entity.type
_entity.pdbx_description
1 polymer ?
#
loop_
_entity_poly.entity_id
_entity_poly.type
_entity_poly.pdbx_seq_one_letter_code
_entity_poly.pdbx_strand_id
1 'polypeptide(L)'
;MPQGSGAPYTHEFYRRHREASLRSAREIVPLVLRLVQPRSVVDVGCGIGTWLSVFREHGVTDVCGMDGDWVDKTMLIIPADRFLAVDVRRPLQLDRRFDLAVSLEVAEHLPRECAQAFVDSLTRLAPAVLFSAAIPFQGGTGHINEQWPDYWVEYFAENRYAVIDCIRKTIWQNARVEWYYAQNALMFASPDFLARSPALQQELAHTATSQLSLVHPRKYLEAIADMRRLLLTTQDIAAVIPPGDSFILVDHDMVRTELAIGRPAIPFLERDGQYWGPPEDDMTAIREVERLRRVGAGFIVFAWPAFWWLEYYSKFHEYLRSRFPCVSTTERLVAFDLRG
;
A
#
# COMPACT_ATOMS: atom_id res chain seq x y z
N MET A 1 5.88 0.98 22.43
CA MET A 1 5.12 1.72 21.40
C MET A 1 5.41 3.19 21.55
N PRO A 2 6.24 3.84 20.73
CA PRO A 2 6.26 5.30 20.68
C PRO A 2 5.07 5.76 19.83
N GLN A 3 4.22 6.58 20.41
CA GLN A 3 3.18 7.33 19.71
C GLN A 3 3.88 8.40 18.86
N GLY A 4 4.17 8.08 17.60
CA GLY A 4 4.46 9.07 16.57
C GLY A 4 3.13 9.66 16.09
N SER A 5 2.85 10.89 16.47
CA SER A 5 1.67 11.66 16.08
C SER A 5 1.78 12.13 14.62
N GLY A 6 1.39 11.26 13.70
CA GLY A 6 1.12 11.57 12.31
C GLY A 6 0.21 10.49 11.78
N ALA A 7 -1.10 10.75 11.68
CA ALA A 7 -2.01 9.82 11.05
C ALA A 7 -1.45 9.53 9.63
N PRO A 8 -1.26 8.26 9.23
CA PRO A 8 -0.71 7.90 7.93
C PRO A 8 -1.60 8.36 6.77
N TYR A 9 -2.82 8.80 7.06
CA TYR A 9 -3.85 9.22 6.11
C TYR A 9 -4.07 10.74 6.20
N THR A 10 -3.20 11.51 5.52
CA THR A 10 -3.30 12.98 5.44
C THR A 10 -4.30 13.43 4.36
N HIS A 11 -4.73 14.71 4.38
CA HIS A 11 -5.54 15.31 3.32
C HIS A 11 -4.91 15.16 1.92
N GLU A 12 -3.59 15.21 1.81
CA GLU A 12 -2.88 15.04 0.53
C GLU A 12 -2.87 13.58 0.07
N PHE A 13 -2.75 12.62 1.01
CA PHE A 13 -2.91 11.20 0.73
C PHE A 13 -4.29 10.92 0.11
N TYR A 14 -5.37 11.37 0.76
CA TYR A 14 -6.73 11.19 0.23
C TYR A 14 -6.93 11.87 -1.11
N ARG A 15 -6.36 13.06 -1.33
CA ARG A 15 -6.50 13.77 -2.61
C ARG A 15 -5.85 13.02 -3.76
N ARG A 16 -4.61 12.54 -3.61
CA ARG A 16 -3.89 11.78 -4.66
C ARG A 16 -4.55 10.44 -4.96
N HIS A 17 -4.91 9.69 -3.92
CA HIS A 17 -5.53 8.39 -4.07
C HIS A 17 -6.98 8.48 -4.57
N ARG A 18 -7.69 9.55 -4.23
CA ARG A 18 -9.07 9.77 -4.65
C ARG A 18 -9.25 9.76 -6.16
N GLU A 19 -8.44 10.50 -6.91
CA GLU A 19 -8.59 10.57 -8.38
C GLU A 19 -8.31 9.23 -9.05
N ALA A 20 -7.29 8.53 -8.59
CA ALA A 20 -6.93 7.20 -9.09
C ALA A 20 -8.01 6.17 -8.79
N SER A 21 -8.49 6.11 -7.54
CA SER A 21 -9.59 5.24 -7.13
C SER A 21 -10.90 5.58 -7.85
N LEU A 22 -11.20 6.87 -8.03
CA LEU A 22 -12.42 7.31 -8.74
C LEU A 22 -12.40 6.89 -10.20
N ARG A 23 -11.27 7.04 -10.91
CA ARG A 23 -11.12 6.56 -12.28
C ARG A 23 -11.33 5.05 -12.35
N SER A 24 -10.70 4.29 -11.44
CA SER A 24 -10.84 2.84 -11.37
C SER A 24 -12.27 2.41 -11.06
N ALA A 25 -12.92 3.06 -10.10
CA ALA A 25 -14.31 2.79 -9.75
C ALA A 25 -15.26 3.00 -10.94
N ARG A 26 -15.08 4.06 -11.74
CA ARG A 26 -15.89 4.34 -12.93
C ARG A 26 -15.76 3.29 -14.03
N GLU A 27 -14.67 2.53 -14.05
CA GLU A 27 -14.49 1.40 -14.97
C GLU A 27 -15.05 0.09 -14.40
N ILE A 28 -14.87 -0.14 -13.08
CA ILE A 28 -15.21 -1.41 -12.43
C ILE A 28 -16.68 -1.47 -12.00
N VAL A 29 -17.24 -0.39 -11.44
CA VAL A 29 -18.63 -0.38 -10.93
C VAL A 29 -19.64 -0.75 -12.01
N PRO A 30 -19.58 -0.26 -13.27
CA PRO A 30 -20.50 -0.68 -14.31
C PRO A 30 -20.43 -2.19 -14.63
N LEU A 31 -19.26 -2.82 -14.50
CA LEU A 31 -19.12 -4.28 -14.66
C LEU A 31 -19.86 -5.01 -13.53
N VAL A 32 -19.64 -4.59 -12.29
CA VAL A 32 -20.28 -5.16 -11.10
C VAL A 32 -21.80 -4.99 -11.17
N LEU A 33 -22.28 -3.82 -11.58
CA LEU A 33 -23.73 -3.54 -11.73
C LEU A 33 -24.39 -4.47 -12.75
N ARG A 34 -23.71 -4.80 -13.85
CA ARG A 34 -24.25 -5.76 -14.84
C ARG A 34 -24.32 -7.19 -14.30
N LEU A 35 -23.37 -7.58 -13.44
CA LEU A 35 -23.27 -8.95 -12.91
C LEU A 35 -24.17 -9.18 -11.69
N VAL A 36 -24.26 -8.20 -10.80
CA VAL A 36 -24.87 -8.35 -9.46
C VAL A 36 -26.23 -7.63 -9.38
N GLN A 37 -26.39 -6.50 -10.07
CA GLN A 37 -27.57 -5.63 -10.03
C GLN A 37 -28.02 -5.26 -8.60
N PRO A 38 -27.10 -4.78 -7.75
CA PRO A 38 -27.38 -4.51 -6.35
C PRO A 38 -28.28 -3.28 -6.21
N ARG A 39 -29.24 -3.33 -5.28
CA ARG A 39 -30.05 -2.17 -4.85
C ARG A 39 -29.47 -1.52 -3.61
N SER A 40 -28.65 -2.26 -2.87
CA SER A 40 -27.98 -1.78 -1.68
C SER A 40 -26.52 -2.26 -1.65
N VAL A 41 -25.59 -1.36 -1.24
CA VAL A 41 -24.14 -1.61 -1.21
C VAL A 41 -23.55 -1.15 0.11
N VAL A 42 -22.76 -2.00 0.74
CA VAL A 42 -21.89 -1.63 1.86
C VAL A 42 -20.44 -1.69 1.40
N ASP A 43 -19.64 -0.69 1.79
CA ASP A 43 -18.21 -0.62 1.50
C ASP A 43 -17.43 -0.61 2.83
N VAL A 44 -16.68 -1.68 3.07
CA VAL A 44 -15.89 -1.89 4.30
C VAL A 44 -14.45 -1.50 4.05
N GLY A 45 -13.97 -0.46 4.73
CA GLY A 45 -12.73 0.25 4.44
C GLY A 45 -12.96 1.32 3.36
N CYS A 46 -14.08 2.02 3.42
CA CYS A 46 -14.55 2.92 2.36
C CYS A 46 -13.72 4.21 2.20
N GLY A 47 -12.84 4.54 3.16
CA GLY A 47 -12.20 5.85 3.20
C GLY A 47 -13.24 6.97 3.20
N ILE A 48 -13.09 7.90 2.27
CA ILE A 48 -14.05 9.01 2.10
C ILE A 48 -15.29 8.64 1.25
N GLY A 49 -15.47 7.36 0.90
CA GLY A 49 -16.64 6.86 0.16
C GLY A 49 -16.51 6.93 -1.36
N THR A 50 -15.31 6.86 -1.90
CA THR A 50 -15.04 7.03 -3.34
C THR A 50 -15.79 5.99 -4.20
N TRP A 51 -15.74 4.72 -3.84
CA TRP A 51 -16.42 3.66 -4.57
C TRP A 51 -17.95 3.79 -4.48
N LEU A 52 -18.46 4.07 -3.30
CA LEU A 52 -19.90 4.29 -3.07
C LEU A 52 -20.44 5.47 -3.85
N SER A 53 -19.64 6.54 -4.03
CA SER A 53 -20.05 7.69 -4.83
C SER A 53 -20.35 7.29 -6.28
N VAL A 54 -19.56 6.37 -6.85
CA VAL A 54 -19.77 5.88 -8.22
C VAL A 54 -21.00 4.95 -8.29
N PHE A 55 -21.24 4.10 -7.30
CA PHE A 55 -22.49 3.34 -7.23
C PHE A 55 -23.71 4.27 -7.22
N ARG A 56 -23.61 5.39 -6.48
CA ARG A 56 -24.67 6.42 -6.45
C ARG A 56 -24.84 7.15 -7.77
N GLU A 57 -23.73 7.47 -8.48
CA GLU A 57 -23.78 8.03 -9.85
C GLU A 57 -24.59 7.13 -10.79
N HIS A 58 -24.59 5.81 -10.56
CA HIS A 58 -25.34 4.83 -11.32
C HIS A 58 -26.72 4.45 -10.72
N GLY A 59 -27.23 5.22 -9.76
CA GLY A 59 -28.59 5.07 -9.24
C GLY A 59 -28.75 4.17 -8.00
N VAL A 60 -27.67 3.61 -7.46
CA VAL A 60 -27.75 2.86 -6.18
C VAL A 60 -27.74 3.86 -5.03
N THR A 61 -28.93 4.19 -4.52
CA THR A 61 -29.09 5.21 -3.47
C THR A 61 -28.91 4.66 -2.06
N ASP A 62 -29.14 3.36 -1.85
CA ASP A 62 -28.98 2.70 -0.57
C ASP A 62 -27.52 2.22 -0.42
N VAL A 63 -26.69 3.10 0.12
CA VAL A 63 -25.27 2.85 0.35
C VAL A 63 -24.91 3.03 1.83
N CYS A 64 -23.90 2.30 2.30
CA CYS A 64 -23.33 2.44 3.63
C CYS A 64 -21.81 2.31 3.55
N GLY A 65 -21.08 3.31 4.00
CA GLY A 65 -19.63 3.28 4.14
C GLY A 65 -19.23 2.95 5.57
N MET A 66 -18.27 2.06 5.75
CA MET A 66 -17.72 1.66 7.05
C MET A 66 -16.20 1.84 7.03
N ASP A 67 -15.65 2.61 7.96
CA ASP A 67 -14.21 2.82 8.13
C ASP A 67 -13.90 3.30 9.54
N GLY A 68 -12.61 3.47 9.88
CA GLY A 68 -12.19 3.94 11.19
C GLY A 68 -12.57 5.40 11.48
N ASP A 69 -12.51 5.77 12.76
CA ASP A 69 -12.80 7.12 13.26
C ASP A 69 -11.75 8.17 12.85
N TRP A 70 -10.62 7.73 12.28
CA TRP A 70 -9.59 8.60 11.68
C TRP A 70 -10.01 9.24 10.36
N VAL A 71 -11.09 8.77 9.72
CA VAL A 71 -11.60 9.39 8.50
C VAL A 71 -12.19 10.75 8.79
N ASP A 72 -11.64 11.79 8.17
CA ASP A 72 -12.19 13.14 8.28
C ASP A 72 -13.55 13.21 7.58
N LYS A 73 -14.60 13.31 8.40
CA LYS A 73 -15.98 13.35 7.92
C LYS A 73 -16.29 14.57 7.03
N THR A 74 -15.47 15.62 7.08
CA THR A 74 -15.62 16.79 6.21
C THR A 74 -15.20 16.52 4.78
N MET A 75 -14.40 15.45 4.57
CA MET A 75 -13.95 15.01 3.26
C MET A 75 -14.87 13.96 2.61
N LEU A 76 -15.89 13.49 3.32
CA LEU A 76 -16.80 12.49 2.79
C LEU A 76 -17.49 12.96 1.51
N ILE A 77 -17.51 12.11 0.49
CA ILE A 77 -18.21 12.34 -0.78
C ILE A 77 -19.51 11.52 -0.89
N ILE A 78 -19.87 10.87 0.20
CA ILE A 78 -21.19 10.28 0.45
C ILE A 78 -21.88 11.07 1.58
N PRO A 79 -23.21 10.99 1.74
CA PRO A 79 -23.88 11.63 2.88
C PRO A 79 -23.33 11.13 4.21
N ALA A 80 -23.12 12.04 5.15
CA ALA A 80 -22.51 11.73 6.45
C ALA A 80 -23.33 10.72 7.28
N ASP A 81 -24.65 10.68 7.10
CA ASP A 81 -25.56 9.69 7.70
C ASP A 81 -25.44 8.29 7.09
N ARG A 82 -24.68 8.15 5.99
CA ARG A 82 -24.34 6.90 5.32
C ARG A 82 -22.94 6.38 5.67
N PHE A 83 -22.26 7.04 6.59
CA PHE A 83 -20.94 6.65 7.08
C PHE A 83 -21.03 6.17 8.53
N LEU A 84 -20.46 5.00 8.80
CA LEU A 84 -20.32 4.41 10.13
C LEU A 84 -18.84 4.29 10.50
N ALA A 85 -18.45 4.96 11.59
CA ALA A 85 -17.11 4.79 12.16
C ALA A 85 -17.06 3.47 12.93
N VAL A 86 -16.19 2.54 12.49
CA VAL A 86 -16.04 1.20 13.04
C VAL A 86 -14.58 0.76 13.06
N ASP A 87 -14.22 -0.12 13.97
CA ASP A 87 -12.92 -0.81 13.91
C ASP A 87 -13.06 -2.10 13.08
N VAL A 88 -12.61 -2.07 11.83
CA VAL A 88 -12.71 -3.19 10.90
C VAL A 88 -11.87 -4.42 11.31
N ARG A 89 -11.00 -4.29 12.32
CA ARG A 89 -10.28 -5.43 12.93
C ARG A 89 -11.19 -6.28 13.83
N ARG A 90 -12.35 -5.78 14.17
CA ARG A 90 -13.36 -6.46 15.01
C ARG A 90 -14.49 -7.00 14.15
N PRO A 91 -15.19 -8.05 14.61
CA PRO A 91 -16.37 -8.55 13.92
C PRO A 91 -17.40 -7.44 13.71
N LEU A 92 -17.77 -7.20 12.44
CA LEU A 92 -18.78 -6.21 12.09
C LEU A 92 -20.18 -6.81 12.20
N GLN A 93 -21.08 -6.08 12.84
CA GLN A 93 -22.48 -6.47 13.02
C GLN A 93 -23.38 -5.29 12.66
N LEU A 94 -24.30 -5.53 11.74
CA LEU A 94 -25.40 -4.61 11.42
C LEU A 94 -26.72 -5.40 11.48
N ASP A 95 -27.80 -4.74 11.87
CA ASP A 95 -29.13 -5.32 11.93
C ASP A 95 -29.79 -5.47 10.54
N ARG A 96 -28.97 -5.37 9.47
CA ARG A 96 -29.41 -5.51 8.08
C ARG A 96 -28.34 -6.14 7.21
N ARG A 97 -28.77 -6.69 6.07
CA ARG A 97 -27.89 -7.13 5.00
C ARG A 97 -28.03 -6.21 3.79
N PHE A 98 -27.01 -6.25 2.94
CA PHE A 98 -26.95 -5.56 1.66
C PHE A 98 -26.95 -6.58 0.51
N ASP A 99 -27.16 -6.11 -0.72
CA ASP A 99 -27.06 -6.98 -1.89
C ASP A 99 -25.61 -7.23 -2.29
N LEU A 100 -24.72 -6.26 -2.02
CA LEU A 100 -23.29 -6.32 -2.31
C LEU A 100 -22.48 -5.73 -1.15
N ALA A 101 -21.42 -6.42 -0.74
CA ALA A 101 -20.34 -5.85 0.05
C ALA A 101 -19.13 -5.57 -0.87
N VAL A 102 -18.47 -4.45 -0.61
CA VAL A 102 -17.22 -4.04 -1.27
C VAL A 102 -16.15 -3.93 -0.20
N SER A 103 -14.94 -4.43 -0.46
CA SER A 103 -13.76 -4.17 0.35
C SER A 103 -12.53 -4.31 -0.53
N LEU A 104 -11.89 -3.19 -0.84
CA LEU A 104 -10.84 -3.13 -1.85
C LEU A 104 -9.58 -2.48 -1.29
N GLU A 105 -8.47 -3.26 -1.27
CA GLU A 105 -7.16 -2.86 -0.72
C GLU A 105 -7.29 -2.42 0.74
N VAL A 106 -7.84 -3.31 1.57
CA VAL A 106 -8.10 -3.08 3.01
C VAL A 106 -7.51 -4.19 3.87
N ALA A 107 -7.69 -5.45 3.48
CA ALA A 107 -7.38 -6.60 4.32
C ALA A 107 -5.88 -6.77 4.59
N GLU A 108 -5.02 -6.26 3.72
CA GLU A 108 -3.56 -6.20 3.88
C GLU A 108 -3.09 -5.26 5.00
N HIS A 109 -3.94 -4.34 5.44
CA HIS A 109 -3.68 -3.45 6.59
C HIS A 109 -4.08 -4.07 7.93
N LEU A 110 -4.76 -5.22 7.90
CA LEU A 110 -5.24 -5.89 9.10
C LEU A 110 -4.25 -6.95 9.57
N PRO A 111 -4.04 -7.13 10.89
CA PRO A 111 -3.27 -8.25 11.40
C PRO A 111 -3.80 -9.59 10.87
N ARG A 112 -2.89 -10.53 10.61
CA ARG A 112 -3.22 -11.85 10.04
C ARG A 112 -4.29 -12.58 10.83
N GLU A 113 -4.27 -12.46 12.14
CA GLU A 113 -5.27 -13.04 13.06
C GLU A 113 -6.68 -12.48 12.90
N CYS A 114 -6.83 -11.33 12.25
CA CYS A 114 -8.14 -10.73 11.97
C CYS A 114 -8.79 -11.27 10.69
N ALA A 115 -8.05 -11.99 9.83
CA ALA A 115 -8.48 -12.36 8.48
C ALA A 115 -9.80 -13.13 8.46
N GLN A 116 -9.92 -14.19 9.31
CA GLN A 116 -11.17 -14.97 9.43
C GLN A 116 -12.35 -14.10 9.81
N ALA A 117 -12.23 -13.33 10.91
CA ALA A 117 -13.33 -12.49 11.43
C ALA A 117 -13.73 -11.39 10.42
N PHE A 118 -12.77 -10.90 9.64
CA PHE A 118 -13.01 -9.91 8.58
C PHE A 118 -13.84 -10.52 7.44
N VAL A 119 -13.41 -11.67 6.89
CA VAL A 119 -14.17 -12.36 5.84
C VAL A 119 -15.55 -12.81 6.33
N ASP A 120 -15.66 -13.33 7.57
CA ASP A 120 -16.95 -13.66 8.20
C ASP A 120 -17.87 -12.44 8.28
N SER A 121 -17.32 -11.27 8.52
CA SER A 121 -18.10 -10.03 8.55
C SER A 121 -18.61 -9.67 7.15
N LEU A 122 -17.77 -9.72 6.12
CA LEU A 122 -18.17 -9.44 4.74
C LEU A 122 -19.28 -10.38 4.27
N THR A 123 -19.15 -11.68 4.55
CA THR A 123 -20.12 -12.70 4.13
C THR A 123 -21.45 -12.61 4.88
N ARG A 124 -21.43 -12.13 6.12
CA ARG A 124 -22.67 -11.79 6.86
C ARG A 124 -23.37 -10.57 6.32
N LEU A 125 -22.62 -9.56 5.88
CA LEU A 125 -23.15 -8.30 5.39
C LEU A 125 -23.85 -8.44 4.02
N ALA A 126 -23.35 -9.30 3.11
CA ALA A 126 -23.95 -9.42 1.79
C ALA A 126 -23.73 -10.82 1.18
N PRO A 127 -24.63 -11.30 0.29
CA PRO A 127 -24.48 -12.57 -0.40
C PRO A 127 -23.49 -12.53 -1.57
N ALA A 128 -23.10 -11.34 -2.02
CA ALA A 128 -22.06 -11.12 -3.01
C ALA A 128 -21.03 -10.13 -2.45
N VAL A 129 -19.74 -10.37 -2.71
CA VAL A 129 -18.63 -9.54 -2.23
C VAL A 129 -17.69 -9.23 -3.37
N LEU A 130 -17.40 -7.95 -3.60
CA LEU A 130 -16.27 -7.50 -4.42
C LEU A 130 -15.09 -7.25 -3.47
N PHE A 131 -14.01 -8.00 -3.66
CA PHE A 131 -12.88 -8.01 -2.74
C PHE A 131 -11.56 -7.86 -3.49
N SER A 132 -10.64 -7.11 -2.92
CA SER A 132 -9.22 -7.14 -3.29
C SER A 132 -8.34 -6.94 -2.06
N ALA A 133 -7.15 -7.52 -2.10
CA ALA A 133 -6.09 -7.29 -1.12
C ALA A 133 -4.73 -7.41 -1.79
N ALA A 134 -3.75 -6.67 -1.28
CA ALA A 134 -2.39 -6.66 -1.80
C ALA A 134 -1.73 -8.04 -1.74
N ILE A 135 -1.09 -8.43 -2.84
CA ILE A 135 -0.27 -9.65 -2.92
C ILE A 135 1.12 -9.40 -2.28
N PRO A 136 1.85 -10.49 -1.90
CA PRO A 136 3.20 -10.36 -1.35
C PRO A 136 4.12 -9.50 -2.23
N PHE A 137 4.83 -8.57 -1.58
CA PHE A 137 5.73 -7.59 -2.21
C PHE A 137 5.01 -6.56 -3.10
N GLN A 138 3.70 -6.40 -2.97
CA GLN A 138 3.00 -5.31 -3.65
C GLN A 138 3.50 -3.96 -3.16
N GLY A 139 3.77 -3.86 -1.86
CA GLY A 139 4.16 -2.61 -1.21
C GLY A 139 2.99 -1.67 -1.04
N GLY A 140 3.12 -0.79 -0.09
CA GLY A 140 2.11 0.21 0.29
C GLY A 140 2.31 0.67 1.72
N THR A 141 1.71 1.79 2.08
CA THR A 141 1.81 2.35 3.43
C THR A 141 1.00 1.52 4.41
N GLY A 142 1.67 0.92 5.40
CA GLY A 142 1.00 0.18 6.46
C GLY A 142 0.51 -1.22 6.07
N HIS A 143 1.03 -1.81 4.99
CA HIS A 143 0.78 -3.21 4.67
C HIS A 143 1.50 -4.11 5.66
N ILE A 144 0.76 -4.95 6.37
CA ILE A 144 1.28 -5.88 7.39
C ILE A 144 0.85 -7.33 7.12
N ASN A 145 -0.02 -7.57 6.13
CA ASN A 145 -0.59 -8.87 5.82
C ASN A 145 -0.84 -9.01 4.30
N GLU A 146 0.20 -8.80 3.50
CA GLU A 146 0.13 -9.08 2.06
C GLU A 146 0.05 -10.59 1.83
N GLN A 147 -1.00 -11.04 1.13
CA GLN A 147 -1.27 -12.47 0.92
C GLN A 147 -1.70 -12.74 -0.52
N TRP A 148 -1.34 -13.93 -1.03
CA TRP A 148 -1.87 -14.39 -2.30
C TRP A 148 -3.39 -14.57 -2.28
N PRO A 149 -4.10 -14.43 -3.41
CA PRO A 149 -5.56 -14.60 -3.46
C PRO A 149 -6.06 -15.93 -2.86
N ASP A 150 -5.29 -17.01 -3.01
CA ASP A 150 -5.66 -18.33 -2.48
C ASP A 150 -5.87 -18.32 -0.96
N TYR A 151 -5.08 -17.54 -0.21
CA TYR A 151 -5.25 -17.35 1.22
C TYR A 151 -6.64 -16.79 1.58
N TRP A 152 -7.12 -15.81 0.84
CA TRP A 152 -8.45 -15.23 1.06
C TRP A 152 -9.56 -16.16 0.60
N VAL A 153 -9.34 -16.88 -0.51
CA VAL A 153 -10.28 -17.87 -1.06
C VAL A 153 -10.60 -18.96 -0.03
N GLU A 154 -9.62 -19.41 0.77
CA GLU A 154 -9.83 -20.40 1.83
C GLU A 154 -10.86 -19.88 2.86
N TYR A 155 -10.72 -18.66 3.37
CA TYR A 155 -11.67 -18.09 4.33
C TYR A 155 -13.07 -17.85 3.74
N PHE A 156 -13.14 -17.43 2.48
CA PHE A 156 -14.43 -17.32 1.78
C PHE A 156 -15.08 -18.69 1.57
N ALA A 157 -14.30 -19.71 1.24
CA ALA A 157 -14.79 -21.08 1.07
C ALA A 157 -15.32 -21.70 2.38
N GLU A 158 -14.70 -21.42 3.53
CA GLU A 158 -15.23 -21.80 4.86
C GLU A 158 -16.63 -21.21 5.11
N ASN A 159 -16.88 -20.03 4.58
CA ASN A 159 -18.20 -19.38 4.55
C ASN A 159 -19.08 -19.84 3.39
N ARG A 160 -18.65 -20.86 2.63
CA ARG A 160 -19.34 -21.42 1.46
C ARG A 160 -19.50 -20.45 0.29
N TYR A 161 -18.66 -19.41 0.18
CA TYR A 161 -18.63 -18.51 -0.97
C TYR A 161 -17.70 -19.04 -2.04
N ALA A 162 -18.16 -19.03 -3.27
CA ALA A 162 -17.33 -19.35 -4.43
C ALA A 162 -16.62 -18.10 -4.95
N VAL A 163 -15.35 -18.25 -5.33
CA VAL A 163 -14.56 -17.22 -6.01
C VAL A 163 -14.91 -17.16 -7.50
N ILE A 164 -15.02 -15.96 -8.06
CA ILE A 164 -15.37 -15.72 -9.46
C ILE A 164 -14.43 -14.64 -10.02
N ASP A 165 -13.57 -15.02 -10.95
CA ASP A 165 -12.64 -14.09 -11.62
C ASP A 165 -13.29 -13.46 -12.87
N CYS A 166 -14.27 -12.60 -12.66
CA CYS A 166 -15.06 -11.97 -13.72
C CYS A 166 -14.65 -10.52 -14.00
N ILE A 167 -13.87 -9.89 -13.11
CA ILE A 167 -13.50 -8.48 -13.20
C ILE A 167 -12.14 -8.33 -13.89
N ARG A 168 -11.12 -9.01 -13.41
CA ARG A 168 -9.71 -8.81 -13.80
C ARG A 168 -9.51 -8.93 -15.31
N LYS A 169 -10.05 -9.96 -15.93
CA LYS A 169 -9.92 -10.21 -17.39
C LYS A 169 -10.41 -9.05 -18.26
N THR A 170 -11.42 -8.29 -17.78
CA THR A 170 -11.99 -7.17 -18.52
C THR A 170 -11.15 -5.89 -18.37
N ILE A 171 -10.50 -5.71 -17.21
CA ILE A 171 -9.81 -4.48 -16.85
C ILE A 171 -8.28 -4.59 -16.91
N TRP A 172 -7.73 -5.77 -17.17
CA TRP A 172 -6.31 -6.08 -17.11
C TRP A 172 -5.41 -5.09 -17.86
N GLN A 173 -5.83 -4.66 -19.04
CA GLN A 173 -5.09 -3.71 -19.88
C GLN A 173 -5.70 -2.30 -19.88
N ASN A 174 -6.71 -2.04 -19.05
CA ASN A 174 -7.35 -0.74 -19.00
C ASN A 174 -6.46 0.28 -18.26
N ALA A 175 -5.86 1.21 -19.00
CA ALA A 175 -4.97 2.24 -18.45
C ALA A 175 -5.68 3.24 -17.49
N ARG A 176 -7.02 3.25 -17.44
CA ARG A 176 -7.82 4.07 -16.51
C ARG A 176 -8.00 3.40 -15.14
N VAL A 177 -7.67 2.10 -15.05
CA VAL A 177 -7.72 1.32 -13.81
C VAL A 177 -6.32 1.24 -13.22
N GLU A 178 -6.20 1.49 -11.93
CA GLU A 178 -4.96 1.25 -11.22
C GLU A 178 -4.62 -0.24 -11.26
N TRP A 179 -3.36 -0.55 -11.55
CA TRP A 179 -2.92 -1.92 -11.83
C TRP A 179 -3.19 -2.90 -10.68
N TYR A 180 -3.19 -2.43 -9.43
CA TYR A 180 -3.46 -3.29 -8.28
C TYR A 180 -4.93 -3.74 -8.23
N TYR A 181 -5.91 -2.92 -8.62
CA TYR A 181 -7.29 -3.42 -8.78
C TYR A 181 -7.41 -4.41 -9.94
N ALA A 182 -6.71 -4.14 -11.07
CA ALA A 182 -6.70 -5.07 -12.19
C ALA A 182 -6.06 -6.42 -11.82
N GLN A 183 -5.12 -6.43 -10.88
CA GLN A 183 -4.46 -7.62 -10.37
C GLN A 183 -5.29 -8.38 -9.34
N ASN A 184 -5.93 -7.67 -8.40
CA ASN A 184 -6.41 -8.24 -7.15
C ASN A 184 -7.93 -8.39 -7.08
N ALA A 185 -8.72 -7.63 -7.89
CA ALA A 185 -10.17 -7.58 -7.73
C ALA A 185 -10.86 -8.89 -8.14
N LEU A 186 -11.47 -9.56 -7.17
CA LEU A 186 -12.22 -10.79 -7.32
C LEU A 186 -13.64 -10.63 -6.78
N MET A 187 -14.59 -11.39 -7.35
CA MET A 187 -15.92 -11.52 -6.80
C MET A 187 -16.05 -12.81 -6.01
N PHE A 188 -16.82 -12.75 -4.94
CA PHE A 188 -17.22 -13.91 -4.15
C PHE A 188 -18.74 -13.93 -4.02
N ALA A 189 -19.34 -15.10 -4.09
CA ALA A 189 -20.80 -15.20 -3.99
C ALA A 189 -21.25 -16.46 -3.27
N SER A 190 -22.32 -16.33 -2.48
CA SER A 190 -22.95 -17.44 -1.80
C SER A 190 -23.69 -18.37 -2.80
N PRO A 191 -23.88 -19.66 -2.47
CA PRO A 191 -24.60 -20.60 -3.34
C PRO A 191 -26.00 -20.13 -3.71
N ASP A 192 -26.75 -19.59 -2.74
CA ASP A 192 -28.12 -19.12 -2.96
C ASP A 192 -28.17 -17.90 -3.89
N PHE A 193 -27.17 -17.03 -3.83
CA PHE A 193 -27.06 -15.90 -4.74
C PHE A 193 -26.67 -16.36 -6.15
N LEU A 194 -25.72 -17.26 -6.25
CA LEU A 194 -25.29 -17.87 -7.53
C LEU A 194 -26.45 -18.56 -8.22
N ALA A 195 -27.26 -19.35 -7.49
CA ALA A 195 -28.42 -20.05 -8.06
C ALA A 195 -29.41 -19.12 -8.77
N ARG A 196 -29.43 -17.83 -8.41
CA ARG A 196 -30.33 -16.80 -8.97
C ARG A 196 -29.63 -15.83 -9.94
N SER A 197 -28.33 -16.03 -10.20
CA SER A 197 -27.50 -15.12 -10.99
C SER A 197 -26.85 -15.81 -12.18
N PRO A 198 -27.59 -16.00 -13.32
CA PRO A 198 -27.06 -16.72 -14.48
C PRO A 198 -25.75 -16.13 -15.03
N ALA A 199 -25.60 -14.80 -14.98
CA ALA A 199 -24.38 -14.12 -15.41
C ALA A 199 -23.17 -14.53 -14.56
N LEU A 200 -23.32 -14.58 -13.22
CA LEU A 200 -22.23 -15.03 -12.33
C LEU A 200 -21.97 -16.54 -12.44
N GLN A 201 -23.00 -17.36 -12.70
CA GLN A 201 -22.79 -18.81 -12.97
C GLN A 201 -21.93 -19.01 -14.22
N GLN A 202 -22.20 -18.25 -15.28
CA GLN A 202 -21.40 -18.31 -16.51
C GLN A 202 -19.94 -17.89 -16.22
N GLU A 203 -19.72 -16.83 -15.46
CA GLU A 203 -18.37 -16.37 -15.09
C GLU A 203 -17.67 -17.38 -14.18
N LEU A 204 -18.39 -18.00 -13.23
CA LEU A 204 -17.86 -19.07 -12.39
C LEU A 204 -17.35 -20.25 -13.22
N ALA A 205 -18.10 -20.67 -14.23
CA ALA A 205 -17.70 -21.77 -15.13
C ALA A 205 -16.40 -21.46 -15.92
N HIS A 206 -16.07 -20.18 -16.09
CA HIS A 206 -14.84 -19.72 -16.74
C HIS A 206 -13.72 -19.36 -15.75
N THR A 207 -13.95 -19.50 -14.45
CA THR A 207 -12.96 -19.17 -13.42
C THR A 207 -11.99 -20.32 -13.23
N ALA A 208 -10.71 -20.09 -13.53
CA ALA A 208 -9.62 -21.03 -13.25
C ALA A 208 -9.08 -20.81 -11.85
N THR A 209 -9.60 -21.52 -10.85
CA THR A 209 -9.20 -21.36 -9.45
C THR A 209 -7.73 -21.66 -9.19
N SER A 210 -7.07 -22.47 -10.02
CA SER A 210 -5.63 -22.73 -9.97
C SER A 210 -4.76 -21.59 -10.53
N GLN A 211 -5.36 -20.51 -11.05
CA GLN A 211 -4.67 -19.38 -11.68
C GLN A 211 -5.11 -18.03 -11.11
N LEU A 212 -5.44 -17.99 -9.84
CA LEU A 212 -5.85 -16.74 -9.18
C LEU A 212 -4.66 -15.85 -8.82
N SER A 213 -3.53 -16.46 -8.49
CA SER A 213 -2.30 -15.76 -8.09
C SER A 213 -1.56 -15.24 -9.31
N LEU A 214 -1.92 -14.04 -9.77
CA LEU A 214 -1.33 -13.36 -10.92
C LEU A 214 -0.54 -12.13 -10.47
N VAL A 215 0.51 -11.80 -11.24
CA VAL A 215 1.24 -10.53 -11.08
C VAL A 215 1.03 -9.68 -12.31
N HIS A 216 0.54 -8.46 -12.12
CA HIS A 216 0.34 -7.55 -13.23
C HIS A 216 1.68 -7.12 -13.85
N PRO A 217 1.81 -7.03 -15.19
CA PRO A 217 3.07 -6.66 -15.85
C PRO A 217 3.70 -5.36 -15.33
N ARG A 218 2.91 -4.37 -14.95
CA ARG A 218 3.43 -3.13 -14.33
C ARG A 218 4.19 -3.43 -13.06
N LYS A 219 3.58 -4.20 -12.13
CA LYS A 219 4.25 -4.57 -10.85
C LYS A 219 5.52 -5.37 -11.09
N TYR A 220 5.47 -6.31 -12.01
CA TYR A 220 6.65 -7.09 -12.39
C TYR A 220 7.79 -6.18 -12.89
N LEU A 221 7.49 -5.25 -13.80
CA LEU A 221 8.49 -4.33 -14.34
C LEU A 221 9.03 -3.35 -13.28
N GLU A 222 8.17 -2.86 -12.37
CA GLU A 222 8.59 -2.07 -11.22
C GLU A 222 9.55 -2.85 -10.32
N ALA A 223 9.21 -4.09 -9.95
CA ALA A 223 10.07 -4.93 -9.13
C ALA A 223 11.45 -5.20 -9.78
N ILE A 224 11.47 -5.43 -11.10
CA ILE A 224 12.74 -5.59 -11.85
C ILE A 224 13.55 -4.28 -11.88
N ALA A 225 12.87 -3.14 -12.05
CA ALA A 225 13.54 -1.83 -12.05
C ALA A 225 14.15 -1.52 -10.68
N ASP A 226 13.41 -1.80 -9.60
CA ASP A 226 13.87 -1.62 -8.22
C ASP A 226 15.06 -2.54 -7.90
N MET A 227 14.98 -3.81 -8.26
CA MET A 227 16.09 -4.77 -8.09
C MET A 227 17.34 -4.31 -8.85
N ARG A 228 17.18 -3.85 -10.10
CA ARG A 228 18.29 -3.31 -10.89
C ARG A 228 18.88 -2.07 -10.25
N ARG A 229 18.04 -1.18 -9.73
CA ARG A 229 18.46 0.03 -9.05
C ARG A 229 19.26 -0.30 -7.79
N LEU A 230 18.79 -1.24 -6.97
CA LEU A 230 19.50 -1.75 -5.79
C LEU A 230 20.87 -2.32 -6.17
N LEU A 231 20.93 -3.20 -7.17
CA LEU A 231 22.20 -3.79 -7.63
C LEU A 231 23.20 -2.73 -8.09
N LEU A 232 22.77 -1.77 -8.91
CA LEU A 232 23.64 -0.70 -9.40
C LEU A 232 24.08 0.23 -8.25
N THR A 233 23.21 0.52 -7.29
CA THR A 233 23.58 1.32 -6.11
C THR A 233 24.61 0.61 -5.24
N THR A 234 24.47 -0.71 -5.06
CA THR A 234 25.47 -1.52 -4.35
C THR A 234 26.84 -1.47 -5.06
N GLN A 235 26.86 -1.51 -6.39
CA GLN A 235 28.09 -1.35 -7.17
C GLN A 235 28.68 0.06 -7.04
N ASP A 236 27.85 1.10 -7.07
CA ASP A 236 28.30 2.49 -6.87
C ASP A 236 28.91 2.67 -5.46
N ILE A 237 28.29 2.14 -4.41
CA ILE A 237 28.81 2.14 -3.04
C ILE A 237 30.15 1.40 -3.00
N ALA A 238 30.23 0.24 -3.64
CA ALA A 238 31.45 -0.57 -3.67
C ALA A 238 32.61 0.12 -4.42
N ALA A 239 32.32 0.96 -5.40
CA ALA A 239 33.31 1.73 -6.12
C ALA A 239 33.87 2.92 -5.31
N VAL A 240 33.08 3.46 -4.37
CA VAL A 240 33.42 4.68 -3.61
C VAL A 240 33.97 4.35 -2.22
N ILE A 241 33.40 3.35 -1.56
CA ILE A 241 33.72 3.01 -0.16
C ILE A 241 34.62 1.77 -0.13
N PRO A 242 35.86 1.86 0.41
CA PRO A 242 36.76 0.71 0.54
C PRO A 242 36.14 -0.41 1.40
N PRO A 243 36.52 -1.69 1.14
CA PRO A 243 36.11 -2.79 1.99
C PRO A 243 36.55 -2.59 3.45
N GLY A 244 35.62 -2.76 4.39
CA GLY A 244 35.86 -2.61 5.82
C GLY A 244 35.63 -1.20 6.37
N ASP A 245 35.55 -0.17 5.51
CA ASP A 245 35.19 1.17 5.96
C ASP A 245 33.69 1.24 6.30
N SER A 246 33.38 1.93 7.41
CA SER A 246 32.01 2.22 7.78
C SER A 246 31.50 3.50 7.15
N PHE A 247 30.21 3.55 6.87
CA PHE A 247 29.58 4.72 6.29
C PHE A 247 28.19 4.98 6.89
N ILE A 248 27.80 6.25 6.90
CA ILE A 248 26.46 6.70 7.26
C ILE A 248 25.56 6.52 6.04
N LEU A 249 24.45 5.82 6.17
CA LEU A 249 23.48 5.66 5.10
C LEU A 249 22.18 6.41 5.41
N VAL A 250 21.83 7.36 4.54
CA VAL A 250 20.59 8.13 4.58
C VAL A 250 19.65 7.53 3.53
N ASP A 251 18.71 6.69 3.97
CA ASP A 251 17.80 5.92 3.11
C ASP A 251 16.40 5.70 3.71
N HIS A 252 16.12 6.30 4.87
CA HIS A 252 14.92 6.04 5.68
C HIS A 252 14.77 4.57 6.15
N ASP A 253 15.89 3.85 6.28
CA ASP A 253 15.92 2.42 6.59
C ASP A 253 15.16 1.53 5.56
N MET A 254 15.01 2.04 4.34
CA MET A 254 14.27 1.35 3.29
C MET A 254 15.09 0.28 2.56
N VAL A 255 16.39 0.51 2.40
CA VAL A 255 17.27 -0.33 1.56
C VAL A 255 18.61 -0.67 2.22
N ARG A 256 18.78 -0.37 3.50
CA ARG A 256 20.04 -0.55 4.24
C ARG A 256 20.55 -1.99 4.18
N THR A 257 19.66 -2.96 4.39
CA THR A 257 20.03 -4.38 4.42
C THR A 257 20.62 -4.84 3.09
N GLU A 258 20.05 -4.36 1.99
CA GLU A 258 20.45 -4.69 0.63
C GLU A 258 21.74 -3.96 0.20
N LEU A 259 21.94 -2.73 0.68
CA LEU A 259 23.08 -1.89 0.29
C LEU A 259 24.32 -2.07 1.14
N ALA A 260 24.20 -2.63 2.35
CA ALA A 260 25.28 -2.77 3.32
C ALA A 260 26.26 -3.93 3.03
N ILE A 261 26.22 -4.54 1.87
CA ILE A 261 26.98 -5.77 1.56
C ILE A 261 28.48 -5.58 1.74
N GLY A 262 29.03 -6.25 2.78
CA GLY A 262 30.45 -6.26 3.08
C GLY A 262 31.02 -4.94 3.63
N ARG A 263 30.17 -3.98 4.03
CA ARG A 263 30.53 -2.69 4.63
C ARG A 263 29.57 -2.33 5.74
N PRO A 264 30.05 -1.90 6.95
CA PRO A 264 29.16 -1.48 8.02
C PRO A 264 28.40 -0.20 7.65
N ALA A 265 27.08 -0.29 7.39
CA ALA A 265 26.20 0.84 7.16
C ALA A 265 25.53 1.29 8.48
N ILE A 266 25.71 2.55 8.83
CA ILE A 266 25.15 3.18 10.02
C ILE A 266 23.88 3.96 9.58
N PRO A 267 22.70 3.65 10.09
CA PRO A 267 21.48 4.39 9.73
C PRO A 267 21.52 5.83 10.21
N PHE A 268 20.81 6.72 9.53
CA PHE A 268 20.79 8.13 9.89
C PHE A 268 19.36 8.69 10.01
N LEU A 269 18.93 9.19 11.21
CA LEU A 269 19.63 9.23 12.51
C LEU A 269 19.76 7.85 13.14
N GLU A 270 20.86 7.64 13.85
CA GLU A 270 21.15 6.38 14.55
C GLU A 270 20.97 6.52 16.07
N ARG A 271 20.28 5.56 16.69
CA ARG A 271 20.29 5.29 18.15
C ARG A 271 20.37 3.80 18.39
N ASP A 272 21.35 3.37 19.16
CA ASP A 272 21.56 1.94 19.50
C ASP A 272 21.62 1.02 18.26
N GLY A 273 22.26 1.49 17.19
CA GLY A 273 22.38 0.77 15.91
C GLY A 273 21.12 0.77 15.04
N GLN A 274 20.06 1.46 15.45
CA GLN A 274 18.78 1.50 14.73
C GLN A 274 18.48 2.89 14.16
N TYR A 275 17.68 2.90 13.09
CA TYR A 275 17.13 4.14 12.54
C TYR A 275 16.09 4.74 13.48
N TRP A 276 16.26 6.03 13.79
CA TRP A 276 15.42 6.75 14.75
C TRP A 276 14.46 7.77 14.12
N GLY A 277 14.48 7.91 12.81
CA GLY A 277 13.69 8.89 12.08
C GLY A 277 14.53 10.04 11.51
N PRO A 278 13.90 10.96 10.74
CA PRO A 278 14.57 12.12 10.21
C PRO A 278 14.92 13.12 11.32
N PRO A 279 15.98 13.96 11.14
CA PRO A 279 16.34 15.00 12.10
C PRO A 279 15.24 16.08 12.17
N GLU A 280 15.09 16.69 13.35
CA GLU A 280 14.14 17.78 13.54
C GLU A 280 14.52 19.02 12.72
N ASP A 281 15.82 19.27 12.56
CA ASP A 281 16.36 20.42 11.82
C ASP A 281 17.78 20.14 11.26
N ASP A 282 18.28 21.08 10.45
CA ASP A 282 19.63 21.04 9.88
C ASP A 282 20.73 20.93 10.94
N MET A 283 20.59 21.63 12.08
CA MET A 283 21.59 21.63 13.13
C MET A 283 21.69 20.29 13.85
N THR A 284 20.56 19.61 13.98
CA THR A 284 20.50 18.23 14.51
C THR A 284 21.21 17.27 13.56
N ALA A 285 20.97 17.39 12.24
CA ALA A 285 21.65 16.59 11.23
C ALA A 285 23.18 16.83 11.27
N ILE A 286 23.63 18.08 11.36
CA ILE A 286 25.06 18.45 11.45
C ILE A 286 25.70 17.86 12.72
N ARG A 287 25.06 18.00 13.87
CA ARG A 287 25.59 17.43 15.13
C ARG A 287 25.75 15.92 15.06
N GLU A 288 24.77 15.27 14.45
CA GLU A 288 24.74 13.81 14.36
C GLU A 288 25.79 13.27 13.37
N VAL A 289 25.96 13.87 12.20
CA VAL A 289 27.02 13.47 11.27
C VAL A 289 28.40 13.64 11.90
N GLU A 290 28.63 14.73 12.66
CA GLU A 290 29.90 14.96 13.37
C GLU A 290 30.10 13.96 14.50
N ARG A 291 29.04 13.55 15.20
CA ARG A 291 29.09 12.47 16.19
C ARG A 291 29.56 11.17 15.57
N LEU A 292 28.90 10.75 14.48
CA LEU A 292 29.18 9.49 13.77
C LEU A 292 30.57 9.50 13.13
N ARG A 293 31.02 10.65 12.60
CA ARG A 293 32.37 10.82 12.06
C ARG A 293 33.43 10.59 13.13
N ARG A 294 33.26 11.12 14.37
CA ARG A 294 34.19 10.91 15.48
C ARG A 294 34.28 9.47 15.95
N VAL A 295 33.24 8.66 15.74
CA VAL A 295 33.27 7.23 16.08
C VAL A 295 33.68 6.36 14.90
N GLY A 296 34.15 6.97 13.80
CA GLY A 296 34.83 6.28 12.71
C GLY A 296 34.05 6.12 11.41
N ALA A 297 32.88 6.78 11.24
CA ALA A 297 32.21 6.80 9.96
C ALA A 297 33.04 7.57 8.93
N GLY A 298 33.54 6.89 7.89
CA GLY A 298 34.42 7.46 6.87
C GLY A 298 33.66 8.17 5.74
N PHE A 299 32.39 7.89 5.54
CA PHE A 299 31.58 8.43 4.46
C PHE A 299 30.14 8.69 4.92
N ILE A 300 29.46 9.57 4.19
CA ILE A 300 27.99 9.68 4.23
C ILE A 300 27.43 9.50 2.81
N VAL A 301 26.44 8.63 2.68
CA VAL A 301 25.78 8.28 1.42
C VAL A 301 24.30 8.56 1.53
N PHE A 302 23.80 9.43 0.68
CA PHE A 302 22.35 9.61 0.46
C PHE A 302 21.94 8.67 -0.67
N ALA A 303 21.13 7.66 -0.37
CA ALA A 303 20.51 6.82 -1.38
C ALA A 303 19.22 7.48 -1.92
N TRP A 304 18.77 7.05 -3.09
CA TRP A 304 17.63 7.66 -3.78
C TRP A 304 16.33 7.83 -2.97
N PRO A 305 15.98 6.98 -2.00
CA PRO A 305 14.77 7.20 -1.20
C PRO A 305 14.81 8.48 -0.37
N ALA A 306 16.02 8.95 -0.06
CA ALA A 306 16.27 10.12 0.78
C ALA A 306 16.84 11.34 0.03
N PHE A 307 16.78 11.39 -1.29
CA PHE A 307 17.30 12.54 -2.05
C PHE A 307 16.61 13.87 -1.72
N TRP A 308 15.37 13.82 -1.31
CA TRP A 308 14.63 15.00 -0.85
C TRP A 308 15.29 15.69 0.36
N TRP A 309 16.11 14.99 1.15
CA TRP A 309 16.89 15.59 2.24
C TRP A 309 17.85 16.65 1.74
N LEU A 310 18.44 16.47 0.58
CA LEU A 310 19.43 17.40 0.01
C LEU A 310 18.81 18.76 -0.34
N GLU A 311 17.50 18.81 -0.54
CA GLU A 311 16.73 20.05 -0.76
C GLU A 311 16.12 20.55 0.55
N TYR A 312 15.49 19.68 1.32
CA TYR A 312 14.77 20.04 2.54
C TYR A 312 15.72 20.53 3.64
N TYR A 313 16.82 19.79 3.91
CA TYR A 313 17.86 20.18 4.85
C TYR A 313 18.98 20.90 4.10
N SER A 314 18.66 22.06 3.55
CA SER A 314 19.56 22.81 2.66
C SER A 314 20.83 23.29 3.35
N LYS A 315 20.78 23.72 4.62
CA LYS A 315 21.96 24.12 5.41
C LYS A 315 22.85 22.94 5.77
N PHE A 316 22.27 21.77 6.01
CA PHE A 316 23.04 20.53 6.21
C PHE A 316 23.75 20.11 4.92
N HIS A 317 23.07 20.18 3.79
CA HIS A 317 23.68 19.89 2.48
C HIS A 317 24.82 20.89 2.16
N GLU A 318 24.61 22.19 2.40
CA GLU A 318 25.64 23.21 2.24
C GLU A 318 26.84 22.96 3.16
N TYR A 319 26.61 22.58 4.41
CA TYR A 319 27.64 22.19 5.37
C TYR A 319 28.49 21.04 4.83
N LEU A 320 27.84 19.96 4.31
CA LEU A 320 28.58 18.83 3.74
C LEU A 320 29.41 19.25 2.52
N ARG A 321 28.84 20.02 1.60
CA ARG A 321 29.52 20.48 0.38
C ARG A 321 30.70 21.43 0.65
N SER A 322 30.59 22.25 1.69
CA SER A 322 31.67 23.20 2.03
C SER A 322 32.83 22.54 2.75
N ARG A 323 32.62 21.43 3.43
CA ARG A 323 33.59 20.83 4.34
C ARG A 323 34.18 19.51 3.84
N PHE A 324 33.44 18.78 3.01
CA PHE A 324 33.81 17.43 2.59
C PHE A 324 33.75 17.29 1.07
N PRO A 325 34.71 16.54 0.46
CA PRO A 325 34.67 16.27 -0.98
C PRO A 325 33.47 15.39 -1.32
N CYS A 326 32.68 15.82 -2.30
CA CYS A 326 31.68 14.97 -2.91
C CYS A 326 32.37 13.98 -3.84
N VAL A 327 32.36 12.70 -3.50
CA VAL A 327 33.12 11.64 -4.19
C VAL A 327 32.29 10.87 -5.20
N SER A 328 30.96 11.00 -5.15
CA SER A 328 30.05 10.44 -6.14
C SER A 328 28.74 11.21 -6.19
N THR A 329 28.23 11.40 -7.41
CA THR A 329 26.88 11.92 -7.66
C THR A 329 26.29 11.17 -8.85
N THR A 330 25.29 10.35 -8.61
CA THR A 330 24.54 9.58 -9.61
C THR A 330 23.04 9.77 -9.40
N GLU A 331 22.21 9.21 -10.27
CA GLU A 331 20.75 9.14 -10.08
C GLU A 331 20.33 8.21 -8.91
N ARG A 332 21.27 7.47 -8.32
CA ARG A 332 21.03 6.47 -7.29
C ARG A 332 21.61 6.85 -5.94
N LEU A 333 22.73 7.57 -5.91
CA LEU A 333 23.35 8.03 -4.67
C LEU A 333 24.13 9.34 -4.83
N VAL A 334 24.28 10.05 -3.69
CA VAL A 334 25.24 11.14 -3.51
C VAL A 334 26.10 10.79 -2.30
N ALA A 335 27.41 10.83 -2.45
CA ALA A 335 28.36 10.43 -1.39
C ALA A 335 29.41 11.51 -1.11
N PHE A 336 29.69 11.72 0.18
CA PHE A 336 30.75 12.60 0.66
C PHE A 336 31.77 11.80 1.47
N ASP A 337 33.07 12.09 1.30
CA ASP A 337 34.17 11.55 2.11
C ASP A 337 34.34 12.41 3.37
N LEU A 338 34.11 11.83 4.54
CA LEU A 338 34.16 12.51 5.84
C LEU A 338 35.56 12.47 6.50
N ARG A 339 36.53 11.83 5.86
CA ARG A 339 37.88 11.61 6.42
C ARG A 339 38.78 12.84 6.22
N GLY A 340 38.40 13.78 5.39
CA GLY A 340 39.12 15.00 5.07
C GLY A 340 39.06 16.08 6.17
#